data_9d85615c8df52093f7eb8dc795d47003
#
_entry.id   9d85615c8df52093f7eb8dc795d47003
#
_cell.length_a   1.000
_cell.length_b   1.000
_cell.length_c   1.000
_cell.angle_alpha   90.00
_cell.angle_beta   90.00
_cell.angle_gamma   90.00
#
_symmetry.space_group_name_H-M   'P 1'
#
loop_
_entity.id
_entity.type
_entity.pdbx_description
1 polymer ?
#
loop_
_entity_poly.entity_id
_entity_poly.type
_entity_poly.pdbx_seq_one_letter_code
_entity_poly.pdbx_strand_id
1 'polypeptide(L)'
;DEISELSLDLQVKLLRVLQERRFYRLGGTKEISVDVRVIASTNRDLSKLVEEGKFREDLFYRLNVANIELPPLRDRGEDVLIIARAFIDEFNKKFRKKIIGFTPEAQIILMSYPWKGNIRELRNAIERVCLLITSVIISAEDLHFLNGYTPINIGQVQNKNEIFLQPGTHFLKVSSSGAKYNDVTKDLIEQVLKIAN
;
A
#
# COMPACT_ATOMS: atom_id res chain seq x y z
N ASP A 1 -13.34 -6.04 -7.99
CA ASP A 1 -12.78 -4.96 -7.17
C ASP A 1 -13.25 -3.62 -7.74
N GLU A 2 -13.47 -2.61 -6.85
CA GLU A 2 -13.92 -1.26 -7.22
C GLU A 2 -15.18 -1.25 -8.11
N ILE A 3 -16.21 -2.02 -7.68
CA ILE A 3 -17.46 -2.15 -8.44
C ILE A 3 -18.15 -0.81 -8.71
N SER A 4 -17.91 0.19 -7.88
CA SER A 4 -18.42 1.56 -8.01
C SER A 4 -17.89 2.32 -9.23
N GLU A 5 -16.78 1.87 -9.83
CA GLU A 5 -16.16 2.52 -10.99
C GLU A 5 -16.71 2.00 -12.34
N LEU A 6 -17.60 0.99 -12.31
CA LEU A 6 -18.21 0.49 -13.55
C LEU A 6 -19.14 1.54 -14.16
N SER A 7 -19.05 1.72 -15.49
CA SER A 7 -20.01 2.52 -16.24
C SER A 7 -21.42 1.89 -16.18
N LEU A 8 -22.47 2.70 -16.33
CA LEU A 8 -23.85 2.23 -16.29
C LEU A 8 -24.12 1.11 -17.32
N ASP A 9 -23.51 1.16 -18.49
CA ASP A 9 -23.62 0.10 -19.52
C ASP A 9 -23.01 -1.23 -19.05
N LEU A 10 -21.89 -1.18 -18.34
CA LEU A 10 -21.27 -2.39 -17.78
C LEU A 10 -22.06 -2.93 -16.59
N GLN A 11 -22.67 -2.06 -15.79
CA GLN A 11 -23.56 -2.46 -14.71
C GLN A 11 -24.77 -3.25 -15.24
N VAL A 12 -25.38 -2.83 -16.38
CA VAL A 12 -26.46 -3.59 -17.03
C VAL A 12 -26.00 -4.97 -17.47
N LYS A 13 -24.81 -5.06 -18.08
CA LYS A 13 -24.27 -6.36 -18.53
C LYS A 13 -23.98 -7.28 -17.33
N LEU A 14 -23.39 -6.72 -16.26
CA LEU A 14 -23.12 -7.48 -15.04
C LEU A 14 -24.41 -8.02 -14.41
N LEU A 15 -25.44 -7.17 -14.31
CA LEU A 15 -26.73 -7.57 -13.78
C LEU A 15 -27.31 -8.76 -14.53
N ARG A 16 -27.28 -8.73 -15.88
CA ARG A 16 -27.74 -9.86 -16.70
C ARG A 16 -26.98 -11.14 -16.39
N VAL A 17 -25.65 -11.07 -16.28
CA VAL A 17 -24.83 -12.24 -15.91
C VAL A 17 -25.20 -12.78 -14.54
N LEU A 18 -25.44 -11.91 -13.56
CA LEU A 18 -25.85 -12.31 -12.21
C LEU A 18 -27.25 -12.96 -12.14
N GLN A 19 -28.14 -12.55 -13.04
CA GLN A 19 -29.52 -13.05 -13.10
C GLN A 19 -29.63 -14.34 -13.94
N GLU A 20 -29.06 -14.33 -15.14
CA GLU A 20 -29.24 -15.38 -16.14
C GLU A 20 -28.17 -16.47 -16.08
N ARG A 21 -27.02 -16.20 -15.35
CA ARG A 21 -25.85 -17.08 -15.27
C ARG A 21 -25.29 -17.45 -16.65
N ARG A 22 -25.37 -16.51 -17.61
CA ARG A 22 -24.91 -16.66 -18.98
C ARG A 22 -24.37 -15.36 -19.50
N PHE A 23 -23.44 -15.49 -20.44
CA PHE A 23 -22.90 -14.34 -21.18
C PHE A 23 -22.40 -14.75 -22.57
N TYR A 24 -22.14 -13.73 -23.41
CA TYR A 24 -21.52 -13.90 -24.71
C TYR A 24 -20.11 -13.33 -24.67
N ARG A 25 -19.17 -14.01 -25.34
CA ARG A 25 -17.84 -13.43 -25.56
C ARG A 25 -17.96 -12.21 -26.47
N LEU A 26 -17.04 -11.28 -26.31
CA LEU A 26 -16.99 -10.09 -27.17
C LEU A 26 -16.86 -10.51 -28.63
N GLY A 27 -17.80 -10.07 -29.48
CA GLY A 27 -17.88 -10.48 -30.91
C GLY A 27 -18.34 -11.91 -31.14
N GLY A 28 -18.68 -12.66 -30.11
CA GLY A 28 -19.17 -14.04 -30.23
C GLY A 28 -20.70 -14.11 -30.19
N THR A 29 -21.26 -15.12 -30.87
CA THR A 29 -22.70 -15.42 -30.88
C THR A 29 -23.05 -16.61 -29.98
N LYS A 30 -22.05 -17.34 -29.49
CA LYS A 30 -22.28 -18.52 -28.66
C LYS A 30 -22.49 -18.12 -27.21
N GLU A 31 -23.62 -18.54 -26.64
CA GLU A 31 -23.94 -18.39 -25.23
C GLU A 31 -23.06 -19.30 -24.35
N ILE A 32 -22.56 -18.78 -23.26
CA ILE A 32 -21.74 -19.50 -22.29
C ILE A 32 -22.46 -19.45 -20.93
N SER A 33 -22.86 -20.61 -20.44
CA SER A 33 -23.40 -20.74 -19.07
C SER A 33 -22.26 -20.81 -18.05
N VAL A 34 -22.47 -20.16 -16.90
CA VAL A 34 -21.50 -20.13 -15.79
C VAL A 34 -22.20 -20.35 -14.47
N ASP A 35 -21.56 -21.13 -13.61
CA ASP A 35 -21.92 -21.22 -12.21
C ASP A 35 -20.78 -20.65 -11.39
N VAL A 36 -20.94 -19.40 -10.93
CA VAL A 36 -19.92 -18.62 -10.26
C VAL A 36 -20.49 -17.97 -9.01
N ARG A 37 -19.65 -17.89 -7.97
CA ARG A 37 -19.88 -17.03 -6.82
C ARG A 37 -19.24 -15.67 -7.08
N VAL A 38 -20.05 -14.61 -7.02
CA VAL A 38 -19.56 -13.25 -7.21
C VAL A 38 -19.29 -12.60 -5.87
N ILE A 39 -18.13 -12.01 -5.74
CA ILE A 39 -17.72 -11.17 -4.60
C ILE A 39 -17.35 -9.80 -5.17
N ALA A 40 -18.05 -8.77 -4.73
CA ALA A 40 -17.78 -7.39 -5.11
C ALA A 40 -17.14 -6.64 -3.94
N SER A 41 -16.23 -5.73 -4.24
CA SER A 41 -15.65 -4.82 -3.26
C SER A 41 -15.68 -3.39 -3.76
N THR A 42 -15.82 -2.44 -2.85
CA THR A 42 -15.78 -1.00 -3.10
C THR A 42 -15.34 -0.27 -1.85
N ASN A 43 -14.73 0.89 -2.03
CA ASN A 43 -14.41 1.85 -0.97
C ASN A 43 -15.41 3.01 -0.92
N ARG A 44 -16.46 2.99 -1.77
CA ARG A 44 -17.49 4.03 -1.85
C ARG A 44 -18.81 3.51 -1.30
N ASP A 45 -19.62 4.44 -0.81
CA ASP A 45 -20.99 4.19 -0.40
C ASP A 45 -21.87 4.02 -1.65
N LEU A 46 -22.26 2.76 -1.94
CA LEU A 46 -23.09 2.45 -3.11
C LEU A 46 -24.48 3.06 -3.00
N SER A 47 -25.04 3.22 -1.80
CA SER A 47 -26.37 3.82 -1.59
C SER A 47 -26.38 5.26 -2.10
N LYS A 48 -25.34 6.04 -1.75
CA LYS A 48 -25.20 7.41 -2.25
C LYS A 48 -25.04 7.46 -3.77
N LEU A 49 -24.29 6.51 -4.35
CA LEU A 49 -24.13 6.45 -5.80
C LEU A 49 -25.44 6.09 -6.52
N VAL A 50 -26.33 5.33 -5.89
CA VAL A 50 -27.69 5.08 -6.40
C VAL A 50 -28.51 6.37 -6.38
N GLU A 51 -28.50 7.12 -5.27
CA GLU A 51 -29.19 8.44 -5.17
C GLU A 51 -28.68 9.46 -6.22
N GLU A 52 -27.37 9.42 -6.49
CA GLU A 52 -26.72 10.26 -7.51
C GLU A 52 -26.95 9.78 -8.97
N GLY A 53 -27.63 8.64 -9.17
CA GLY A 53 -27.83 8.04 -10.49
C GLY A 53 -26.56 7.47 -11.14
N LYS A 54 -25.46 7.29 -10.38
CA LYS A 54 -24.18 6.76 -10.84
C LYS A 54 -24.09 5.23 -10.71
N PHE A 55 -24.96 4.65 -9.90
CA PHE A 55 -25.05 3.21 -9.71
C PHE A 55 -26.52 2.78 -9.84
N ARG A 56 -26.76 1.66 -10.49
CA ARG A 56 -28.13 1.15 -10.69
C ARG A 56 -28.66 0.52 -9.41
N GLU A 57 -29.89 0.85 -9.07
CA GLU A 57 -30.58 0.34 -7.89
C GLU A 57 -30.78 -1.20 -7.97
N ASP A 58 -31.14 -1.71 -9.13
CA ASP A 58 -31.35 -3.14 -9.35
C ASP A 58 -30.08 -3.98 -9.15
N LEU A 59 -28.92 -3.47 -9.61
CA LEU A 59 -27.63 -4.10 -9.37
C LEU A 59 -27.21 -4.00 -7.89
N PHE A 60 -27.45 -2.86 -7.25
CA PHE A 60 -27.18 -2.67 -5.82
C PHE A 60 -27.88 -3.75 -4.98
N TYR A 61 -29.19 -3.93 -5.12
CA TYR A 61 -29.90 -4.96 -4.38
C TYR A 61 -29.46 -6.38 -4.69
N ARG A 62 -29.01 -6.64 -5.92
CA ARG A 62 -28.50 -7.96 -6.30
C ARG A 62 -27.14 -8.28 -5.70
N LEU A 63 -26.29 -7.29 -5.47
CA LEU A 63 -24.96 -7.43 -4.86
C LEU A 63 -25.01 -7.36 -3.33
N ASN A 64 -25.89 -6.54 -2.78
CA ASN A 64 -25.95 -6.25 -1.33
C ASN A 64 -26.78 -7.29 -0.54
N VAL A 65 -26.65 -8.56 -0.88
CA VAL A 65 -27.31 -9.67 -0.14
C VAL A 65 -26.59 -9.96 1.17
N ALA A 66 -25.27 -9.87 1.19
CA ALA A 66 -24.45 -10.02 2.39
C ALA A 66 -23.35 -8.97 2.37
N ASN A 67 -23.48 -7.95 3.20
CA ASN A 67 -22.50 -6.90 3.33
C ASN A 67 -21.50 -7.21 4.44
N ILE A 68 -20.22 -7.08 4.15
CA ILE A 68 -19.13 -7.20 5.13
C ILE A 68 -18.38 -5.87 5.11
N GLU A 69 -18.51 -5.13 6.19
CA GLU A 69 -17.79 -3.87 6.37
C GLU A 69 -16.44 -4.14 7.03
N LEU A 70 -15.36 -3.73 6.37
CA LEU A 70 -14.00 -3.87 6.89
C LEU A 70 -13.60 -2.58 7.58
N PRO A 71 -13.37 -2.59 8.90
CA PRO A 71 -12.92 -1.40 9.62
C PRO A 71 -11.51 -1.01 9.14
N PRO A 72 -11.18 0.28 9.13
CA PRO A 72 -9.84 0.74 8.81
C PRO A 72 -8.82 0.23 9.85
N LEU A 73 -7.56 0.13 9.43
CA LEU A 73 -6.52 -0.50 10.24
C LEU A 73 -6.34 0.15 11.63
N ARG A 74 -6.51 1.48 11.73
CA ARG A 74 -6.46 2.23 13.01
C ARG A 74 -7.49 1.78 14.05
N ASP A 75 -8.61 1.18 13.59
CA ASP A 75 -9.70 0.74 14.46
C ASP A 75 -9.61 -0.77 14.80
N ARG A 76 -8.52 -1.43 14.35
CA ARG A 76 -8.30 -2.87 14.49
C ARG A 76 -7.31 -3.23 15.60
N GLY A 77 -6.87 -2.26 16.40
CA GLY A 77 -6.04 -2.47 17.57
C GLY A 77 -4.75 -3.24 17.30
N GLU A 78 -4.59 -4.39 17.94
CA GLU A 78 -3.38 -5.22 17.85
C GLU A 78 -3.17 -5.92 16.50
N ASP A 79 -4.17 -5.94 15.62
CA ASP A 79 -4.03 -6.52 14.28
C ASP A 79 -2.88 -5.87 13.49
N VAL A 80 -2.59 -4.59 13.76
CA VAL A 80 -1.45 -3.89 13.15
C VAL A 80 -0.16 -4.67 13.36
N LEU A 81 0.10 -5.16 14.58
CA LEU A 81 1.34 -5.89 14.91
C LEU A 81 1.35 -7.28 14.28
N ILE A 82 0.19 -7.95 14.24
CA ILE A 82 0.07 -9.27 13.62
C ILE A 82 0.36 -9.18 12.12
N ILE A 83 -0.24 -8.21 11.46
CA ILE A 83 -0.05 -7.97 10.02
C ILE A 83 1.39 -7.54 9.72
N ALA A 84 1.96 -6.64 10.55
CA ALA A 84 3.34 -6.20 10.39
C ALA A 84 4.34 -7.35 10.53
N ARG A 85 4.12 -8.29 11.45
CA ARG A 85 4.94 -9.51 11.59
C ARG A 85 4.84 -10.40 10.37
N ALA A 86 3.64 -10.60 9.83
CA ALA A 86 3.46 -11.38 8.60
C ALA A 86 4.23 -10.75 7.42
N PHE A 87 4.28 -9.43 7.33
CA PHE A 87 5.10 -8.75 6.33
C PHE A 87 6.60 -8.90 6.58
N ILE A 88 7.07 -8.89 7.84
CA ILE A 88 8.48 -9.22 8.13
C ILE A 88 8.83 -10.61 7.61
N ASP A 89 7.98 -11.61 7.84
CA ASP A 89 8.22 -12.98 7.36
C ASP A 89 8.28 -13.07 5.83
N GLU A 90 7.40 -12.33 5.14
CA GLU A 90 7.42 -12.20 3.67
C GLU A 90 8.73 -11.57 3.20
N PHE A 91 9.11 -10.42 3.79
CA PHE A 91 10.29 -9.65 3.37
C PHE A 91 11.60 -10.27 3.79
N ASN A 92 11.64 -11.02 4.89
CA ASN A 92 12.80 -11.85 5.24
C ASN A 92 13.14 -12.85 4.13
N LYS A 93 12.13 -13.50 3.55
CA LYS A 93 12.30 -14.41 2.41
C LYS A 93 12.75 -13.65 1.15
N LYS A 94 12.11 -12.52 0.87
CA LYS A 94 12.37 -11.69 -0.31
C LYS A 94 13.78 -11.10 -0.32
N PHE A 95 14.23 -10.57 0.82
CA PHE A 95 15.51 -9.87 0.97
C PHE A 95 16.61 -10.72 1.62
N ARG A 96 16.35 -12.01 1.91
CA ARG A 96 17.28 -12.94 2.57
C ARG A 96 17.78 -12.40 3.92
N LYS A 97 16.90 -11.76 4.69
CA LYS A 97 17.18 -11.23 6.03
C LYS A 97 16.63 -12.14 7.13
N LYS A 98 16.98 -11.85 8.39
CA LYS A 98 16.58 -12.61 9.58
C LYS A 98 16.05 -11.65 10.65
N ILE A 99 15.12 -10.78 10.29
CA ILE A 99 14.49 -9.86 11.22
C ILE A 99 13.49 -10.64 12.06
N ILE A 100 13.58 -10.54 13.38
CA ILE A 100 12.78 -11.34 14.32
C ILE A 100 11.58 -10.60 14.90
N GLY A 101 11.51 -9.26 14.73
CA GLY A 101 10.37 -8.47 15.20
C GLY A 101 10.72 -7.02 15.49
N PHE A 102 9.99 -6.46 16.45
CA PHE A 102 10.02 -5.04 16.82
C PHE A 102 10.40 -4.88 18.29
N THR A 103 11.08 -3.79 18.64
CA THR A 103 11.22 -3.39 20.06
C THR A 103 9.86 -2.92 20.60
N PRO A 104 9.68 -2.89 21.95
CA PRO A 104 8.43 -2.40 22.56
C PRO A 104 8.07 -0.97 22.11
N GLU A 105 9.05 -0.10 21.98
CA GLU A 105 8.87 1.29 21.54
C GLU A 105 8.41 1.34 20.07
N ALA A 106 8.97 0.51 19.20
CA ALA A 106 8.54 0.40 17.81
C ALA A 106 7.10 -0.12 17.69
N GLN A 107 6.69 -1.06 18.55
CA GLN A 107 5.31 -1.54 18.60
C GLN A 107 4.34 -0.43 18.99
N ILE A 108 4.68 0.42 19.95
CA ILE A 108 3.86 1.58 20.35
C ILE A 108 3.68 2.53 19.17
N ILE A 109 4.74 2.83 18.42
CA ILE A 109 4.66 3.68 17.22
C ILE A 109 3.73 3.07 16.18
N LEU A 110 3.88 1.77 15.87
CA LEU A 110 3.03 1.09 14.89
C LEU A 110 1.55 1.10 15.28
N MET A 111 1.24 0.90 16.57
CA MET A 111 -0.14 0.90 17.06
C MET A 111 -0.76 2.29 17.12
N SER A 112 0.04 3.35 17.40
CA SER A 112 -0.45 4.72 17.52
C SER A 112 -0.56 5.45 16.17
N TYR A 113 0.08 4.95 15.12
CA TYR A 113 0.07 5.60 13.82
C TYR A 113 -1.30 5.44 13.12
N PRO A 114 -1.83 6.48 12.47
CA PRO A 114 -3.22 6.49 11.96
C PRO A 114 -3.46 5.65 10.71
N TRP A 115 -2.44 5.15 10.03
CA TRP A 115 -2.50 4.28 8.86
C TRP A 115 -3.57 4.69 7.84
N LYS A 116 -3.53 5.95 7.35
CA LYS A 116 -4.52 6.46 6.38
C LYS A 116 -4.61 5.62 5.11
N GLY A 117 -3.48 5.06 4.66
CA GLY A 117 -3.41 4.12 3.54
C GLY A 117 -3.62 2.65 3.95
N ASN A 118 -4.07 2.41 5.20
CA ASN A 118 -4.39 1.09 5.73
C ASN A 118 -3.25 0.07 5.55
N ILE A 119 -3.58 -1.15 5.18
CA ILE A 119 -2.63 -2.26 5.03
C ILE A 119 -1.59 -1.99 3.93
N ARG A 120 -1.96 -1.24 2.87
CA ARG A 120 -1.01 -0.87 1.81
C ARG A 120 0.10 0.04 2.33
N GLU A 121 -0.26 1.01 3.15
CA GLU A 121 0.71 1.92 3.78
C GLU A 121 1.61 1.16 4.77
N LEU A 122 1.02 0.32 5.64
CA LEU A 122 1.77 -0.52 6.57
C LEU A 122 2.75 -1.43 5.82
N ARG A 123 2.31 -2.10 4.75
CA ARG A 123 3.15 -2.97 3.94
C ARG A 123 4.36 -2.23 3.38
N ASN A 124 4.13 -1.05 2.79
CA ASN A 124 5.20 -0.22 2.22
C ASN A 124 6.17 0.26 3.30
N ALA A 125 5.66 0.63 4.48
CA ALA A 125 6.49 1.03 5.61
C ALA A 125 7.39 -0.11 6.08
N ILE A 126 6.84 -1.31 6.29
CA ILE A 126 7.62 -2.48 6.72
C ILE A 126 8.60 -2.93 5.61
N GLU A 127 8.19 -2.89 4.34
CA GLU A 127 9.09 -3.19 3.21
C GLU A 127 10.32 -2.27 3.22
N ARG A 128 10.09 -0.96 3.36
CA ARG A 128 11.16 0.04 3.45
C ARG A 128 12.12 -0.24 4.59
N VAL A 129 11.60 -0.49 5.79
CA VAL A 129 12.45 -0.81 6.95
C VAL A 129 13.22 -2.10 6.71
N CYS A 130 12.55 -3.17 6.29
CA CYS A 130 13.20 -4.45 6.04
C CYS A 130 14.29 -4.35 4.95
N LEU A 131 14.16 -3.45 3.99
CA LEU A 131 15.20 -3.22 2.98
C LEU A 131 16.44 -2.56 3.59
N LEU A 132 16.26 -1.53 4.41
CA LEU A 132 17.33 -0.66 4.89
C LEU A 132 18.02 -1.16 6.16
N ILE A 133 17.29 -1.86 7.04
CA ILE A 133 17.80 -2.27 8.35
C ILE A 133 18.94 -3.26 8.23
N THR A 134 19.96 -3.10 9.08
CA THR A 134 21.08 -4.03 9.23
C THR A 134 20.98 -4.91 10.47
N SER A 135 20.16 -4.48 11.46
CA SER A 135 19.92 -5.23 12.69
C SER A 135 18.87 -6.33 12.51
N VAL A 136 18.76 -7.23 13.47
CA VAL A 136 17.76 -8.30 13.49
C VAL A 136 16.45 -7.89 14.17
N ILE A 137 16.37 -6.70 14.77
CA ILE A 137 15.18 -6.17 15.45
C ILE A 137 14.94 -4.75 14.95
N ILE A 138 13.69 -4.45 14.62
CA ILE A 138 13.25 -3.11 14.20
C ILE A 138 13.04 -2.26 15.45
N SER A 139 13.75 -1.15 15.54
CA SER A 139 13.65 -0.17 16.63
C SER A 139 12.73 1.00 16.30
N ALA A 140 12.44 1.85 17.27
CA ALA A 140 11.72 3.10 17.09
C ALA A 140 12.42 4.05 16.10
N GLU A 141 13.75 4.03 16.09
CA GLU A 141 14.57 4.85 15.21
C GLU A 141 14.39 4.44 13.72
N ASP A 142 14.20 3.16 13.44
CA ASP A 142 13.96 2.66 12.09
C ASP A 142 12.59 3.10 11.54
N LEU A 143 11.68 3.52 12.43
CA LEU A 143 10.32 3.98 12.11
C LEU A 143 10.15 5.50 12.16
N HIS A 144 11.23 6.29 12.33
CA HIS A 144 11.17 7.75 12.46
C HIS A 144 10.41 8.45 11.32
N PHE A 145 10.39 7.88 10.12
CA PHE A 145 9.68 8.43 8.97
C PHE A 145 8.14 8.34 9.11
N LEU A 146 7.60 7.52 10.04
CA LEU A 146 6.18 7.47 10.35
C LEU A 146 5.74 8.65 11.22
N ASN A 147 6.63 9.23 12.01
CA ASN A 147 6.31 10.33 12.93
C ASN A 147 6.08 11.67 12.24
N GLY A 148 5.57 11.65 10.99
CA GLY A 148 5.27 12.82 10.18
C GLY A 148 6.44 13.81 10.19
N TYR A 149 6.95 14.21 9.06
CA TYR A 149 8.03 15.18 8.85
C TYR A 149 8.27 16.14 10.02
N THR A 150 8.80 15.66 11.14
CA THR A 150 9.64 16.51 11.95
C THR A 150 10.93 16.60 11.13
N PRO A 151 11.28 17.78 10.62
CA PRO A 151 12.60 17.94 10.05
C PRO A 151 13.55 17.41 11.12
N ILE A 152 14.42 16.48 10.75
CA ILE A 152 15.56 16.12 11.58
C ILE A 152 16.10 17.46 12.02
N ASN A 153 16.06 17.74 13.32
CA ASN A 153 16.64 18.94 13.88
C ASN A 153 18.15 18.72 13.76
N ILE A 154 18.64 18.93 12.54
CA ILE A 154 20.05 18.92 12.21
C ILE A 154 20.58 20.15 12.92
N GLY A 155 21.02 19.93 14.17
CA GLY A 155 21.71 20.96 14.91
C GLY A 155 22.74 21.59 13.98
N GLN A 156 22.46 22.85 13.61
CA GLN A 156 23.36 23.79 12.99
C GLN A 156 24.39 23.19 12.01
N VAL A 157 23.92 22.76 10.85
CA VAL A 157 24.81 22.60 9.69
C VAL A 157 24.86 23.93 8.98
N GLN A 158 25.94 24.66 9.17
CA GLN A 158 26.20 25.97 8.55
C GLN A 158 26.50 25.89 7.05
N ASN A 159 26.27 24.75 6.37
CA ASN A 159 26.41 24.63 4.94
C ASN A 159 25.16 24.01 4.33
N LYS A 160 24.44 24.81 3.56
CA LYS A 160 23.12 24.52 2.95
C LYS A 160 23.11 23.40 1.90
N ASN A 161 24.23 22.76 1.61
CA ASN A 161 24.37 21.87 0.44
C ASN A 161 24.83 20.44 0.74
N GLU A 162 25.06 20.05 1.99
CA GLU A 162 25.53 18.69 2.31
C GLU A 162 24.75 18.11 3.48
N ILE A 163 24.06 17.00 3.24
CA ILE A 163 23.42 16.18 4.27
C ILE A 163 24.43 15.10 4.66
N PHE A 164 24.99 15.19 5.85
CA PHE A 164 25.86 14.14 6.39
C PHE A 164 25.04 13.07 7.04
N LEU A 165 25.09 11.86 6.51
CA LEU A 165 24.59 10.65 7.14
C LEU A 165 25.77 9.95 7.83
N GLN A 166 25.51 9.19 8.90
CA GLN A 166 26.54 8.56 9.73
C GLN A 166 27.43 7.56 8.96
N PRO A 167 28.62 7.19 9.48
CA PRO A 167 29.56 6.31 8.76
C PRO A 167 28.93 5.00 8.31
N GLY A 168 28.97 4.72 7.02
CA GLY A 168 28.37 3.55 6.38
C GLY A 168 27.15 3.85 5.50
N THR A 169 26.71 5.10 5.43
CA THR A 169 25.61 5.55 4.56
C THR A 169 26.16 6.24 3.30
N HIS A 170 25.57 5.93 2.16
CA HIS A 170 25.94 6.51 0.87
C HIS A 170 25.23 7.84 0.63
N PHE A 171 25.94 8.81 0.04
CA PHE A 171 25.45 10.18 -0.15
C PHE A 171 24.80 10.35 -1.53
N LEU A 172 23.69 11.05 -1.57
CA LEU A 172 23.10 11.63 -2.78
C LEU A 172 23.32 13.14 -2.76
N LYS A 173 24.11 13.67 -3.66
CA LYS A 173 24.30 15.12 -3.83
C LYS A 173 23.20 15.64 -4.74
N VAL A 174 22.21 16.36 -4.17
CA VAL A 174 21.14 17.00 -4.92
C VAL A 174 21.46 18.48 -5.04
N SER A 175 21.52 18.99 -6.28
CA SER A 175 21.73 20.42 -6.50
C SER A 175 20.50 21.24 -6.13
N SER A 176 20.68 22.51 -5.76
CA SER A 176 19.62 23.44 -5.36
C SER A 176 18.60 23.73 -6.48
N SER A 177 18.87 23.30 -7.71
CA SER A 177 17.97 23.41 -8.87
C SER A 177 17.03 22.24 -9.06
N GLY A 178 17.08 21.25 -8.15
CA GLY A 178 16.33 19.99 -8.26
C GLY A 178 16.99 19.01 -9.24
N ALA A 179 17.01 17.73 -8.88
CA ALA A 179 17.51 16.67 -9.75
C ALA A 179 16.34 16.06 -10.54
N LYS A 180 16.51 15.84 -11.84
CA LYS A 180 15.59 15.04 -12.62
C LYS A 180 15.69 13.59 -12.17
N TYR A 181 14.57 12.86 -12.10
CA TYR A 181 14.49 11.48 -11.64
C TYR A 181 15.54 10.55 -12.31
N ASN A 182 15.78 10.76 -13.61
CA ASN A 182 16.76 9.97 -14.38
C ASN A 182 18.23 10.23 -13.98
N ASP A 183 18.57 11.43 -13.49
CA ASP A 183 19.92 11.77 -13.08
C ASP A 183 20.24 11.14 -11.72
N VAL A 184 19.26 11.14 -10.81
CA VAL A 184 19.38 10.51 -9.49
C VAL A 184 19.53 8.99 -9.59
N THR A 185 18.78 8.34 -10.48
CA THR A 185 18.89 6.89 -10.71
C THR A 185 20.23 6.51 -11.34
N LYS A 186 20.76 7.31 -12.24
CA LYS A 186 22.05 7.05 -12.89
C LYS A 186 23.21 7.15 -11.90
N ASP A 187 23.24 8.20 -11.09
CA ASP A 187 24.24 8.39 -10.04
C ASP A 187 24.20 7.26 -9.00
N LEU A 188 23.01 6.79 -8.62
CA LEU A 188 22.84 5.67 -7.70
C LEU A 188 23.40 4.37 -8.28
N ILE A 189 23.15 4.09 -9.55
CA ILE A 189 23.67 2.90 -10.25
C ILE A 189 25.20 2.95 -10.36
N GLU A 190 25.77 4.10 -10.69
CA GLU A 190 27.24 4.27 -10.77
C GLU A 190 27.91 4.09 -9.41
N GLN A 191 27.30 4.58 -8.32
CA GLN A 191 27.81 4.39 -6.97
C GLN A 191 27.74 2.93 -6.52
N VAL A 192 26.63 2.24 -6.80
CA VAL A 192 26.47 0.81 -6.48
C VAL A 192 27.49 -0.04 -7.26
N LEU A 193 27.75 0.26 -8.53
CA LEU A 193 28.74 -0.44 -9.34
C LEU A 193 30.19 -0.21 -8.86
N LYS A 194 30.52 0.95 -8.26
CA LYS A 194 31.83 1.23 -7.66
C LYS A 194 32.09 0.50 -6.34
N ILE A 195 31.04 0.04 -5.66
CA ILE A 195 31.13 -0.68 -4.38
C ILE A 195 31.19 -2.21 -4.63
N ALA A 196 30.66 -2.66 -5.77
CA ALA A 196 30.62 -4.08 -6.14
C ALA A 196 31.93 -4.58 -6.80
N ASN A 197 32.89 -3.70 -7.07
CA ASN A 197 34.26 -4.01 -7.51
C ASN A 197 35.26 -3.74 -6.38
#